data_bbd0c38712bb1a86ae732be15e49f8ce
#
_entry.id   bbd0c38712bb1a86ae732be15e49f8ce
#
_cell.length_a   1.000
_cell.length_b   1.000
_cell.length_c   1.000
_cell.angle_alpha   90.00
_cell.angle_beta   90.00
_cell.angle_gamma   90.00
#
_symmetry.space_group_name_H-M   'P 1'
#
loop_
_entity.id
_entity.type
_entity.pdbx_description
1 polymer ?
#
loop_
_entity_poly.entity_id
_entity_poly.type
_entity_poly.pdbx_seq_one_letter_code
_entity_poly.pdbx_strand_id
1 'polypeptide(L)'
;MKKIILFGSGHMGRDALHVLGEENVYCYCDNYTNSSKKIKGKPVISYRKLLQIYNEYLIVISLNEVNTDNVIAQLENDGIREYIPYLGIVGFKTKVWGEKDVLTYLNSTENQCFAQTNYYKNKYLHEKSKLQYLMEHSDITKLLPATGE
;
A
#
# COMPACT_ATOMS: atom_id res chain seq x y z
N MET A 1 -20.46 -6.26 1.36
CA MET A 1 -19.17 -5.60 1.61
C MET A 1 -18.32 -5.59 0.36
N LYS A 2 -17.49 -4.58 0.22
CA LYS A 2 -16.60 -4.47 -0.93
C LYS A 2 -15.48 -5.50 -0.85
N LYS A 3 -15.21 -6.16 -1.97
CA LYS A 3 -14.04 -7.04 -2.13
C LYS A 3 -12.82 -6.20 -2.53
N ILE A 4 -11.67 -6.86 -2.56
CA ILE A 4 -10.36 -6.20 -2.70
C ILE A 4 -9.88 -6.24 -4.14
N ILE A 5 -9.32 -5.13 -4.60
CA ILE A 5 -8.44 -5.09 -5.77
C ILE A 5 -7.02 -4.85 -5.23
N LEU A 6 -6.11 -5.76 -5.56
CA LEU A 6 -4.70 -5.63 -5.16
C LEU A 6 -3.97 -4.83 -6.23
N PHE A 7 -3.54 -3.62 -5.88
CA PHE A 7 -2.73 -2.80 -6.77
C PHE A 7 -1.27 -3.22 -6.59
N GLY A 8 -0.80 -4.00 -7.53
CA GLY A 8 0.52 -4.63 -7.50
C GLY A 8 0.37 -6.13 -7.67
N SER A 9 0.89 -6.66 -8.78
CA SER A 9 0.74 -8.08 -9.13
C SER A 9 2.03 -8.89 -9.00
N GLY A 10 3.07 -8.30 -8.42
CA GLY A 10 4.34 -8.97 -8.21
C GLY A 10 4.37 -9.80 -6.93
N HIS A 11 5.57 -9.93 -6.35
CA HIS A 11 5.79 -10.75 -5.17
C HIS A 11 4.93 -10.31 -3.98
N MET A 12 4.86 -9.02 -3.71
CA MET A 12 4.06 -8.53 -2.58
C MET A 12 2.55 -8.68 -2.83
N GLY A 13 2.12 -8.58 -4.09
CA GLY A 13 0.72 -8.83 -4.44
C GLY A 13 0.32 -10.27 -4.18
N ARG A 14 1.20 -11.21 -4.46
CA ARG A 14 0.95 -12.63 -4.20
C ARG A 14 0.94 -12.92 -2.71
N ASP A 15 1.83 -12.29 -1.96
CA ASP A 15 1.86 -12.40 -0.50
C ASP A 15 0.56 -11.84 0.10
N ALA A 16 0.14 -10.68 -0.36
CA ALA A 16 -1.09 -10.05 0.10
C ALA A 16 -2.32 -10.92 -0.21
N LEU A 17 -2.34 -11.54 -1.40
CA LEU A 17 -3.43 -12.45 -1.77
C LEU A 17 -3.55 -13.58 -0.76
N HIS A 18 -2.41 -14.17 -0.39
CA HIS A 18 -2.38 -15.27 0.58
C HIS A 18 -2.84 -14.80 1.97
N VAL A 19 -2.31 -13.68 2.43
CA VAL A 19 -2.60 -13.16 3.78
C VAL A 19 -4.05 -12.70 3.91
N LEU A 20 -4.57 -12.02 2.88
CA LEU A 20 -5.93 -11.46 2.91
C LEU A 20 -7.00 -12.47 2.53
N GLY A 21 -6.63 -13.56 1.90
CA GLY A 21 -7.56 -14.61 1.47
C GLY A 21 -7.96 -14.45 0.01
N GLU A 22 -7.73 -15.51 -0.78
CA GLU A 22 -8.04 -15.48 -2.22
C GLU A 22 -9.50 -15.17 -2.50
N GLU A 23 -10.41 -15.65 -1.66
CA GLU A 23 -11.85 -15.45 -1.80
C GLU A 23 -12.26 -14.00 -1.60
N ASN A 24 -11.43 -13.21 -0.94
CA ASN A 24 -11.69 -11.79 -0.65
C ASN A 24 -11.16 -10.86 -1.74
N VAL A 25 -10.36 -11.37 -2.65
CA VAL A 25 -9.71 -10.58 -3.71
C VAL A 25 -10.43 -10.82 -5.02
N TYR A 26 -10.88 -9.73 -5.64
CA TYR A 26 -11.56 -9.79 -6.94
C TYR A 26 -10.55 -9.90 -8.09
N CYS A 27 -9.54 -9.04 -8.09
CA CYS A 27 -8.53 -9.02 -9.16
C CYS A 27 -7.29 -8.24 -8.71
N TYR A 28 -6.27 -8.26 -9.56
CA TYR A 28 -5.11 -7.38 -9.44
C TYR A 28 -5.27 -6.18 -10.36
N CYS A 29 -4.58 -5.10 -10.04
CA CYS A 29 -4.34 -3.98 -10.93
C CYS A 29 -2.84 -3.75 -11.05
N ASP A 30 -2.36 -3.46 -12.24
CA ASP A 30 -0.94 -3.17 -12.45
C ASP A 30 -0.77 -2.17 -13.58
N ASN A 31 0.16 -1.22 -13.41
CA ASN A 31 0.42 -0.20 -14.42
C ASN A 31 1.13 -0.75 -15.66
N TYR A 32 1.80 -1.90 -15.52
CA TYR A 32 2.70 -2.40 -16.54
C TYR A 32 2.27 -3.72 -17.15
N THR A 33 1.08 -4.19 -16.83
CA THR A 33 0.67 -5.54 -17.21
C THR A 33 -0.36 -5.52 -18.33
N ASN A 34 -0.21 -6.49 -19.23
CA ASN A 34 -1.16 -6.74 -20.28
C ASN A 34 -2.46 -7.31 -19.68
N SER A 35 -3.61 -6.82 -20.17
CA SER A 35 -4.94 -7.18 -19.68
C SER A 35 -5.31 -8.66 -19.83
N SER A 36 -4.57 -9.45 -20.62
CA SER A 36 -4.84 -10.87 -20.78
C SER A 36 -4.21 -11.75 -19.71
N LYS A 37 -3.39 -11.18 -18.85
CA LYS A 37 -2.65 -11.94 -17.83
C LYS A 37 -3.56 -12.30 -16.66
N LYS A 38 -3.38 -13.53 -16.14
CA LYS A 38 -4.02 -13.99 -14.92
C LYS A 38 -2.98 -14.49 -13.94
N ILE A 39 -3.17 -14.23 -12.66
CA ILE A 39 -2.31 -14.71 -11.58
C ILE A 39 -3.20 -15.40 -10.56
N LYS A 40 -2.93 -16.68 -10.28
CA LYS A 40 -3.76 -17.47 -9.36
C LYS A 40 -5.23 -17.45 -9.75
N GLY A 41 -5.51 -17.46 -11.07
CA GLY A 41 -6.87 -17.42 -11.59
C GLY A 41 -7.53 -16.04 -11.54
N LYS A 42 -6.85 -15.03 -11.01
CA LYS A 42 -7.39 -13.67 -10.92
C LYS A 42 -6.91 -12.84 -12.09
N PRO A 43 -7.78 -12.09 -12.75
CA PRO A 43 -7.34 -11.21 -13.83
C PRO A 43 -6.48 -10.07 -13.31
N VAL A 44 -5.65 -9.52 -14.20
CA VAL A 44 -4.88 -8.31 -13.91
C VAL A 44 -5.44 -7.21 -14.80
N ILE A 45 -6.01 -6.20 -14.18
CA ILE A 45 -6.62 -5.09 -14.92
C ILE A 45 -5.67 -3.90 -15.02
N SER A 46 -5.90 -3.05 -16.01
CA SER A 46 -5.16 -1.81 -16.18
C SER A 46 -5.63 -0.76 -15.18
N TYR A 47 -4.84 0.28 -14.99
CA TYR A 47 -5.24 1.42 -14.19
C TYR A 47 -6.49 2.10 -14.75
N ARG A 48 -6.57 2.19 -16.07
CA ARG A 48 -7.74 2.77 -16.76
C ARG A 48 -9.02 2.01 -16.40
N LYS A 49 -8.95 0.68 -16.34
CA LYS A 49 -10.08 -0.14 -15.92
C LYS A 49 -10.40 0.08 -14.45
N LEU A 50 -9.37 0.20 -13.59
CA LEU A 50 -9.56 0.48 -12.19
C LEU A 50 -10.38 1.77 -11.99
N LEU A 51 -10.07 2.81 -12.74
CA LEU A 51 -10.80 4.08 -12.65
C LEU A 51 -12.29 3.95 -12.96
N GLN A 52 -12.68 2.92 -13.72
CA GLN A 52 -14.07 2.68 -14.05
C GLN A 52 -14.83 1.96 -12.95
N ILE A 53 -14.14 1.19 -12.08
CA ILE A 53 -14.81 0.30 -11.14
C ILE A 53 -14.42 0.53 -9.67
N TYR A 54 -13.48 1.40 -9.39
CA TYR A 54 -12.89 1.51 -8.04
C TYR A 54 -13.91 1.77 -6.93
N ASN A 55 -15.02 2.42 -7.23
CA ASN A 55 -16.04 2.73 -6.22
C ASN A 55 -16.68 1.49 -5.60
N GLU A 56 -16.61 0.37 -6.29
CA GLU A 56 -17.24 -0.89 -5.86
C GLU A 56 -16.29 -1.79 -5.10
N TYR A 57 -15.02 -1.41 -4.96
CA TYR A 57 -13.99 -2.26 -4.39
C TYR A 57 -13.12 -1.50 -3.39
N LEU A 58 -12.38 -2.27 -2.59
CA LEU A 58 -11.32 -1.73 -1.74
C LEU A 58 -10.01 -1.83 -2.52
N ILE A 59 -9.28 -0.74 -2.60
CA ILE A 59 -7.94 -0.73 -3.23
C ILE A 59 -6.92 -0.99 -2.14
N VAL A 60 -6.22 -2.12 -2.21
CA VAL A 60 -5.11 -2.43 -1.32
C VAL A 60 -3.83 -2.34 -2.14
N ILE A 61 -2.93 -1.45 -1.74
CA ILE A 61 -1.67 -1.23 -2.47
C ILE A 61 -0.62 -2.21 -1.94
N SER A 62 -0.31 -3.23 -2.74
CA SER A 62 0.59 -4.33 -2.39
C SER A 62 1.91 -4.20 -3.14
N LEU A 63 2.67 -3.17 -2.83
CA LEU A 63 3.93 -2.82 -3.46
C LEU A 63 4.95 -2.46 -2.37
N ASN A 64 6.24 -2.37 -2.76
CA ASN A 64 7.26 -1.85 -1.85
C ASN A 64 7.03 -0.37 -1.57
N GLU A 65 7.80 0.22 -0.66
CA GLU A 65 7.58 1.59 -0.21
C GLU A 65 7.64 2.61 -1.35
N VAL A 66 8.66 2.53 -2.19
CA VAL A 66 8.83 3.49 -3.30
C VAL A 66 7.65 3.43 -4.26
N ASN A 67 7.27 2.23 -4.66
CA ASN A 67 6.16 2.05 -5.61
C ASN A 67 4.81 2.33 -4.96
N THR A 68 4.68 2.06 -3.66
CA THR A 68 3.47 2.46 -2.90
C THR A 68 3.29 3.96 -2.93
N ASP A 69 4.35 4.73 -2.68
CA ASP A 69 4.29 6.18 -2.74
C ASP A 69 3.89 6.68 -4.13
N ASN A 70 4.44 6.06 -5.17
CA ASN A 70 4.10 6.44 -6.55
C ASN A 70 2.63 6.17 -6.86
N VAL A 71 2.10 5.04 -6.41
CA VAL A 71 0.70 4.69 -6.64
C VAL A 71 -0.22 5.58 -5.81
N ILE A 72 0.14 5.91 -4.58
CA ILE A 72 -0.63 6.87 -3.77
C ILE A 72 -0.74 8.19 -4.51
N ALA A 73 0.37 8.72 -5.02
CA ALA A 73 0.37 9.96 -5.79
C ALA A 73 -0.53 9.85 -7.02
N GLN A 74 -0.47 8.73 -7.72
CA GLN A 74 -1.30 8.46 -8.89
C GLN A 74 -2.79 8.47 -8.56
N LEU A 75 -3.18 7.75 -7.51
CA LEU A 75 -4.56 7.67 -7.05
C LEU A 75 -5.08 9.03 -6.59
N GLU A 76 -4.29 9.73 -5.77
CA GLU A 76 -4.69 11.04 -5.25
C GLU A 76 -4.79 12.08 -6.36
N ASN A 77 -3.96 11.99 -7.38
CA ASN A 77 -4.05 12.87 -8.54
C ASN A 77 -5.38 12.70 -9.28
N ASP A 78 -5.96 11.51 -9.24
CA ASP A 78 -7.27 11.23 -9.83
C ASP A 78 -8.42 11.34 -8.81
N GLY A 79 -8.16 11.94 -7.65
CA GLY A 79 -9.18 12.22 -6.65
C GLY A 79 -9.54 11.04 -5.76
N ILE A 80 -8.79 9.95 -5.80
CA ILE A 80 -9.05 8.76 -5.00
C ILE A 80 -8.29 8.85 -3.69
N ARG A 81 -9.02 8.96 -2.58
CA ARG A 81 -8.44 9.07 -1.24
C ARG A 81 -8.63 7.81 -0.40
N GLU A 82 -9.49 6.90 -0.85
CA GLU A 82 -9.79 5.67 -0.13
C GLU A 82 -8.95 4.54 -0.66
N TYR A 83 -7.77 4.38 -0.10
CA TYR A 83 -6.84 3.30 -0.44
C TYR A 83 -6.22 2.77 0.85
N ILE A 84 -5.78 1.51 0.81
CA ILE A 84 -5.22 0.82 1.96
C ILE A 84 -3.81 0.36 1.61
N PRO A 85 -2.76 1.00 2.16
CA PRO A 85 -1.41 0.51 1.95
C PRO A 85 -1.23 -0.83 2.68
N TYR A 86 -0.88 -1.89 1.96
CA TYR A 86 -0.61 -3.18 2.57
C TYR A 86 0.50 -3.09 3.61
N LEU A 87 1.50 -2.25 3.36
CA LEU A 87 2.58 -2.01 4.32
C LEU A 87 2.09 -1.37 5.62
N GLY A 88 0.89 -0.82 5.63
CA GLY A 88 0.28 -0.28 6.84
C GLY A 88 -0.47 -1.30 7.67
N ILE A 89 -0.69 -2.50 7.13
CA ILE A 89 -1.44 -3.56 7.81
C ILE A 89 -0.69 -4.88 7.91
N VAL A 90 0.43 -5.03 7.20
CA VAL A 90 1.22 -6.24 7.25
C VAL A 90 1.75 -6.47 8.67
N GLY A 91 1.65 -7.72 9.15
CA GLY A 91 2.05 -8.06 10.51
C GLY A 91 0.97 -7.87 11.56
N PHE A 92 -0.19 -7.31 11.19
CA PHE A 92 -1.28 -7.05 12.13
C PHE A 92 -2.36 -8.13 12.14
N LYS A 93 -2.22 -9.13 11.28
CA LYS A 93 -3.26 -10.14 11.03
C LYS A 93 -3.92 -10.69 12.29
N THR A 94 -3.11 -11.08 13.27
CA THR A 94 -3.65 -11.68 14.50
C THR A 94 -3.95 -10.67 15.59
N LYS A 95 -3.33 -9.50 15.53
CA LYS A 95 -3.45 -8.49 16.58
C LYS A 95 -4.56 -7.49 16.34
N VAL A 96 -4.82 -7.18 15.07
CA VAL A 96 -5.69 -6.08 14.70
C VAL A 96 -7.08 -6.58 14.34
N TRP A 97 -7.20 -7.52 13.41
CA TRP A 97 -8.53 -8.01 13.09
C TRP A 97 -8.89 -9.31 13.78
N GLY A 98 -7.89 -9.97 14.45
CA GLY A 98 -8.17 -11.15 15.29
C GLY A 98 -8.97 -12.21 14.57
N GLU A 99 -10.12 -12.56 15.14
CA GLU A 99 -11.03 -13.54 14.55
C GLU A 99 -12.04 -12.92 13.60
N LYS A 100 -12.01 -11.58 13.42
CA LYS A 100 -12.93 -10.94 12.51
C LYS A 100 -12.59 -11.27 11.07
N ASP A 101 -13.62 -11.36 10.25
CA ASP A 101 -13.46 -11.48 8.81
C ASP A 101 -12.66 -10.27 8.28
N VAL A 102 -11.68 -10.54 7.45
CA VAL A 102 -10.78 -9.52 6.90
C VAL A 102 -11.55 -8.44 6.14
N LEU A 103 -12.59 -8.82 5.40
CA LEU A 103 -13.38 -7.82 4.68
C LEU A 103 -14.16 -6.93 5.62
N THR A 104 -14.67 -7.48 6.72
CA THR A 104 -15.34 -6.67 7.74
C THR A 104 -14.38 -5.63 8.32
N TYR A 105 -13.16 -6.05 8.63
CA TYR A 105 -12.14 -5.14 9.14
C TYR A 105 -11.79 -4.04 8.12
N LEU A 106 -11.50 -4.44 6.88
CA LEU A 106 -11.02 -3.50 5.85
C LEU A 106 -12.12 -2.59 5.30
N ASN A 107 -13.39 -2.96 5.44
CA ASN A 107 -14.49 -2.09 5.01
C ASN A 107 -14.80 -0.99 6.03
N SER A 108 -14.15 -0.98 7.18
CA SER A 108 -14.29 0.08 8.15
C SER A 108 -13.46 1.29 7.75
N THR A 109 -14.10 2.45 7.62
CA THR A 109 -13.40 3.70 7.30
C THR A 109 -12.33 4.02 8.34
N GLU A 110 -12.62 3.76 9.62
CA GLU A 110 -11.66 3.98 10.70
C GLU A 110 -10.43 3.11 10.52
N ASN A 111 -10.60 1.83 10.17
CA ASN A 111 -9.47 0.92 9.96
C ASN A 111 -8.68 1.28 8.70
N GLN A 112 -9.33 1.80 7.68
CA GLN A 112 -8.65 2.28 6.48
C GLN A 112 -7.77 3.50 6.81
N CYS A 113 -8.29 4.44 7.59
CA CYS A 113 -7.52 5.59 8.05
C CYS A 113 -6.35 5.16 8.93
N PHE A 114 -6.57 4.17 9.79
CA PHE A 114 -5.50 3.62 10.62
C PHE A 114 -4.38 3.04 9.76
N ALA A 115 -4.72 2.28 8.72
CA ALA A 115 -3.73 1.69 7.83
C ALA A 115 -2.89 2.77 7.13
N GLN A 116 -3.53 3.83 6.64
CA GLN A 116 -2.82 4.95 6.03
C GLN A 116 -1.90 5.65 7.03
N THR A 117 -2.42 5.97 8.21
CA THR A 117 -1.64 6.62 9.26
C THR A 117 -0.44 5.77 9.67
N ASN A 118 -0.66 4.46 9.84
CA ASN A 118 0.41 3.56 10.22
C ASN A 118 1.50 3.45 9.15
N TYR A 119 1.10 3.46 7.88
CA TYR A 119 2.05 3.46 6.77
C TYR A 119 2.97 4.69 6.84
N TYR A 120 2.38 5.88 6.98
CA TYR A 120 3.16 7.11 7.03
C TYR A 120 4.01 7.22 8.29
N LYS A 121 3.50 6.74 9.41
CA LYS A 121 4.26 6.70 10.66
C LYS A 121 5.49 5.81 10.53
N ASN A 122 5.34 4.61 9.98
CA ASN A 122 6.45 3.69 9.80
C ASN A 122 7.47 4.24 8.82
N LYS A 123 7.02 4.86 7.76
CA LYS A 123 7.89 5.51 6.79
C LYS A 123 8.70 6.65 7.43
N TYR A 124 8.03 7.49 8.21
CA TYR A 124 8.69 8.58 8.93
C TYR A 124 9.78 8.06 9.87
N LEU A 125 9.46 7.03 10.67
CA LEU A 125 10.42 6.45 11.60
C LEU A 125 11.61 5.84 10.88
N HIS A 126 11.38 5.20 9.74
CA HIS A 126 12.45 4.63 8.93
C HIS A 126 13.38 5.73 8.40
N GLU A 127 12.82 6.79 7.83
CA GLU A 127 13.60 7.91 7.30
C GLU A 127 14.38 8.63 8.41
N LYS A 128 13.75 8.80 9.58
CA LYS A 128 14.39 9.41 10.74
C LYS A 128 15.59 8.59 11.21
N SER A 129 15.44 7.29 11.31
CA SER A 129 16.54 6.39 11.71
C SER A 129 17.69 6.43 10.72
N LYS A 130 17.35 6.46 9.42
CA LYS A 130 18.35 6.54 8.37
C LYS A 130 19.14 7.85 8.45
N LEU A 131 18.45 8.96 8.67
CA LEU A 131 19.09 10.25 8.81
C LEU A 131 20.02 10.26 10.02
N GLN A 132 19.57 9.73 11.15
CA GLN A 132 20.37 9.66 12.36
C GLN A 132 21.63 8.82 12.14
N TYR A 133 21.51 7.68 11.46
CA TYR A 133 22.65 6.85 11.11
C TYR A 133 23.66 7.65 10.26
N LEU A 134 23.18 8.37 9.26
CA LEU A 134 24.05 9.19 8.40
C LEU A 134 24.74 10.29 9.19
N MET A 135 24.06 10.92 10.12
CA MET A 135 24.64 11.96 10.97
C MET A 135 25.74 11.41 11.90
N GLU A 136 25.60 10.14 12.33
CA GLU A 136 26.58 9.50 13.21
C GLU A 136 27.78 8.94 12.46
N HIS A 137 27.61 8.57 11.17
CA HIS A 137 28.64 7.87 10.40
C HIS A 137 29.22 8.71 9.26
N SER A 138 28.79 9.97 9.12
CA SER A 138 29.29 10.88 8.10
C SER A 138 29.54 12.24 8.71
N ASP A 139 30.58 12.91 8.24
CA ASP A 139 30.85 14.28 8.68
C ASP A 139 30.01 15.24 7.84
N ILE A 140 28.71 15.25 8.10
CA ILE A 140 27.77 16.07 7.32
C ILE A 140 27.91 17.55 7.63
N THR A 141 28.62 17.91 8.69
CA THR A 141 28.85 19.32 8.99
C THR A 141 29.59 20.03 7.86
N LYS A 142 30.37 19.27 7.10
CA LYS A 142 31.08 19.81 5.93
C LYS A 142 30.16 20.05 4.74
N LEU A 143 28.97 19.46 4.76
CA LEU A 143 27.99 19.57 3.67
C LEU A 143 26.94 20.61 3.95
N LEU A 144 26.87 21.11 5.19
CA LEU A 144 25.91 22.12 5.56
C LEU A 144 26.46 23.51 5.25
N PRO A 145 25.59 24.42 4.79
CA PRO A 145 26.04 25.79 4.58
C PRO A 145 26.46 26.40 5.91
N ALA A 146 27.42 27.27 5.85
CA ALA A 146 27.81 28.05 7.01
C ALA A 146 26.62 28.90 7.40
N THR A 147 26.08 28.68 8.56
CA THR A 147 24.89 29.39 8.93
C THR A 147 25.19 30.66 9.64
N GLY A 148 26.19 31.21 9.50
CA GLY A 148 26.48 32.46 10.13
C GLY A 148 26.00 32.49 11.56
N GLU A 149 25.71 31.37 11.85
CA GLU A 149 25.19 31.16 13.05
C GLU A 149 25.34 32.12 13.90
#